data_4dad9aae45d7cbbba9b1fb69ccdd5e0f
#
_entry.id   4dad9aae45d7cbbba9b1fb69ccdd5e0f
#
_cell.length_a   1.000
_cell.length_b   1.000
_cell.length_c   1.000
_cell.angle_alpha   90.00
_cell.angle_beta   90.00
_cell.angle_gamma   90.00
#
_symmetry.space_group_name_H-M   'P 1'
#
loop_
_entity.id
_entity.type
_entity.pdbx_description
1 polymer ?
#
loop_
_entity_poly.entity_id
_entity_poly.type
_entity_poly.pdbx_seq_one_letter_code
_entity_poly.pdbx_strand_id
1 'polypeptide(L)'
;MDTIPQLLTYAATSYGDSKIYSPDETFTYKDLELEARRVAKGLARLGVGPGDRVGFWLPNIRAYLGLLGACGHLGAIAVAMNTRFRKAEIEDVIRRVEPKVIAFVSSIGRTNNIDVIKEVEPALLSKCTALIQCDKKNVIHIPNAECMTYDTLVRSEPINYSLGEPHSPFCIFNTSGTTSLPKFVLHNQQQVTRHSTEVMDLLKMKAPEAMVLQSLPFCGVFGFIFLLSAVSAGVPFVMPKIFEAKECAQHLINYKVTHVAGG
;
A
#
# COMPACT_ATOMS: atom_id res chain seq x y z
N MET A 1 6.20 14.16 -12.90
CA MET A 1 5.83 12.74 -13.08
C MET A 1 4.33 12.64 -12.93
N ASP A 2 3.68 11.93 -13.82
CA ASP A 2 2.21 11.89 -13.85
C ASP A 2 1.64 10.51 -13.54
N THR A 3 2.51 9.51 -13.33
CA THR A 3 2.08 8.15 -12.93
C THR A 3 2.98 7.57 -11.83
N ILE A 4 2.44 6.62 -11.08
CA ILE A 4 3.18 5.90 -10.03
C ILE A 4 4.38 5.13 -10.60
N PRO A 5 4.28 4.41 -11.74
CA PRO A 5 5.44 3.80 -12.36
C PRO A 5 6.56 4.80 -12.67
N GLN A 6 6.22 5.97 -13.25
CA GLN A 6 7.22 7.02 -13.51
C GLN A 6 7.87 7.52 -12.21
N LEU A 7 7.08 7.69 -11.14
CA LEU A 7 7.57 8.10 -9.83
C LEU A 7 8.56 7.07 -9.25
N LEU A 8 8.20 5.79 -9.26
CA LEU A 8 9.05 4.72 -8.73
C LEU A 8 10.34 4.55 -9.57
N THR A 9 10.23 4.60 -10.91
CA THR A 9 11.40 4.54 -11.79
C THR A 9 12.33 5.73 -11.56
N TYR A 10 11.78 6.94 -11.40
CA TYR A 10 12.57 8.13 -11.06
C TYR A 10 13.27 7.97 -9.71
N ALA A 11 12.56 7.55 -8.67
CA ALA A 11 13.15 7.31 -7.36
C ALA A 11 14.26 6.26 -7.41
N ALA A 12 14.05 5.15 -8.12
CA ALA A 12 15.03 4.08 -8.29
C ALA A 12 16.27 4.50 -9.09
N THR A 13 16.12 5.36 -10.11
CA THR A 13 17.24 5.80 -10.95
C THR A 13 18.04 6.94 -10.34
N SER A 14 17.35 7.89 -9.69
CA SER A 14 17.97 9.11 -9.14
C SER A 14 18.46 8.93 -7.70
N TYR A 15 17.79 8.09 -6.92
CA TYR A 15 18.02 7.89 -5.47
C TYR A 15 18.03 6.41 -5.09
N GLY A 16 18.43 5.55 -6.02
CA GLY A 16 18.23 4.12 -5.93
C GLY A 16 18.77 3.44 -4.68
N ASP A 17 19.85 3.96 -4.08
CA ASP A 17 20.48 3.39 -2.87
C ASP A 17 19.95 4.00 -1.57
N SER A 18 19.04 5.00 -1.65
CA SER A 18 18.36 5.57 -0.48
C SER A 18 17.56 4.50 0.25
N LYS A 19 17.64 4.51 1.59
CA LYS A 19 17.16 3.42 2.44
C LYS A 19 15.73 3.63 2.91
N ILE A 20 14.98 2.54 2.90
CA ILE A 20 13.66 2.42 3.52
C ILE A 20 13.78 1.42 4.67
N TYR A 21 13.51 1.89 5.88
CA TYR A 21 13.63 1.11 7.11
C TYR A 21 12.23 0.66 7.55
N SER A 22 12.01 -0.64 7.59
CA SER A 22 10.81 -1.26 8.18
C SER A 22 11.21 -2.09 9.41
N PRO A 23 10.25 -2.53 10.24
CA PRO A 23 10.58 -3.29 11.44
C PRO A 23 11.38 -4.56 11.19
N ASP A 24 11.12 -5.23 10.07
CA ASP A 24 11.67 -6.56 9.78
C ASP A 24 12.87 -6.52 8.82
N GLU A 25 13.06 -5.43 8.08
CA GLU A 25 14.08 -5.35 7.03
C GLU A 25 14.41 -3.91 6.61
N THR A 26 15.55 -3.76 5.94
CA THR A 26 15.93 -2.52 5.24
C THR A 26 16.06 -2.82 3.76
N PHE A 27 15.46 -1.99 2.91
CA PHE A 27 15.51 -2.11 1.46
C PHE A 27 15.69 -0.74 0.80
N THR A 28 15.83 -0.71 -0.51
CA THR A 28 16.13 0.51 -1.27
C THR A 28 15.00 0.85 -2.25
N TYR A 29 15.08 2.04 -2.85
CA TYR A 29 14.16 2.39 -3.94
C TYR A 29 14.34 1.50 -5.18
N LYS A 30 15.56 1.00 -5.45
CA LYS A 30 15.79 -0.01 -6.50
C LYS A 30 15.08 -1.31 -6.20
N ASP A 31 15.17 -1.78 -4.94
CA ASP A 31 14.46 -2.98 -4.51
C ASP A 31 12.95 -2.81 -4.63
N LEU A 32 12.43 -1.65 -4.23
CA LEU A 32 11.00 -1.34 -4.29
C LEU A 32 10.48 -1.32 -5.74
N GLU A 33 11.19 -0.66 -6.65
CA GLU A 33 10.78 -0.59 -8.08
C GLU A 33 10.77 -1.99 -8.70
N LEU A 34 11.83 -2.78 -8.49
CA LEU A 34 11.91 -4.14 -8.99
C LEU A 34 10.81 -5.03 -8.42
N GLU A 35 10.53 -4.91 -7.11
CA GLU A 35 9.47 -5.65 -6.45
C GLU A 35 8.09 -5.27 -7.00
N ALA A 36 7.81 -3.98 -7.19
CA ALA A 36 6.55 -3.51 -7.77
C ALA A 36 6.28 -4.16 -9.14
N ARG A 37 7.29 -4.27 -9.99
CA ARG A 37 7.19 -4.92 -11.31
C ARG A 37 6.99 -6.43 -11.22
N ARG A 38 7.61 -7.10 -10.25
CA ARG A 38 7.40 -8.53 -10.00
C ARG A 38 6.00 -8.81 -9.48
N VAL A 39 5.55 -8.02 -8.51
CA VAL A 39 4.21 -8.12 -7.94
C VAL A 39 3.15 -7.83 -9.00
N ALA A 40 3.39 -6.86 -9.90
CA ALA A 40 2.51 -6.59 -11.04
C ALA A 40 2.35 -7.83 -11.92
N LYS A 41 3.44 -8.57 -12.23
CA LYS A 41 3.35 -9.83 -12.96
C LYS A 41 2.53 -10.89 -12.23
N GLY A 42 2.73 -11.00 -10.91
CA GLY A 42 1.98 -11.93 -10.07
C GLY A 42 0.48 -11.62 -10.08
N LEU A 43 0.11 -10.34 -9.88
CA LEU A 43 -1.28 -9.89 -9.95
C LEU A 43 -1.91 -10.07 -11.34
N ALA A 44 -1.15 -9.81 -12.42
CA ALA A 44 -1.62 -10.03 -13.79
C ALA A 44 -1.96 -11.51 -14.07
N ARG A 45 -1.22 -12.47 -13.47
CA ARG A 45 -1.53 -13.91 -13.53
C ARG A 45 -2.85 -14.26 -12.83
N LEU A 46 -3.25 -13.48 -11.83
CA LEU A 46 -4.57 -13.58 -11.18
C LEU A 46 -5.66 -12.84 -11.97
N GLY A 47 -5.32 -12.36 -13.17
CA GLY A 47 -6.23 -11.64 -14.05
C GLY A 47 -6.45 -10.18 -13.66
N VAL A 48 -5.66 -9.60 -12.74
CA VAL A 48 -5.75 -8.17 -12.39
C VAL A 48 -5.23 -7.32 -13.54
N GLY A 49 -6.01 -6.34 -13.97
CA GLY A 49 -5.71 -5.42 -15.06
C GLY A 49 -6.34 -4.05 -14.85
N PRO A 50 -6.40 -3.20 -15.90
CA PRO A 50 -6.92 -1.85 -15.80
C PRO A 50 -8.34 -1.79 -15.23
N GLY A 51 -8.53 -0.94 -14.22
CA GLY A 51 -9.82 -0.76 -13.55
C GLY A 51 -10.20 -1.84 -12.52
N ASP A 52 -9.46 -2.95 -12.41
CA ASP A 52 -9.68 -3.93 -11.34
C ASP A 52 -9.26 -3.37 -9.98
N ARG A 53 -10.00 -3.73 -8.93
CA ARG A 53 -9.75 -3.27 -7.56
C ARG A 53 -8.94 -4.31 -6.79
N VAL A 54 -7.92 -3.82 -6.06
CA VAL A 54 -7.11 -4.62 -5.14
C VAL A 54 -7.28 -4.05 -3.74
N GLY A 55 -7.84 -4.80 -2.83
CA GLY A 55 -8.07 -4.40 -1.43
C GLY A 55 -6.78 -4.48 -0.61
N PHE A 56 -6.43 -3.40 0.11
CA PHE A 56 -5.25 -3.31 0.96
C PHE A 56 -5.68 -3.23 2.42
N TRP A 57 -5.90 -4.38 3.05
CA TRP A 57 -6.14 -4.47 4.49
C TRP A 57 -4.82 -4.74 5.23
N LEU A 58 -3.93 -3.77 5.12
CA LEU A 58 -2.53 -3.86 5.50
C LEU A 58 -2.11 -2.72 6.43
N PRO A 59 -1.23 -2.97 7.39
CA PRO A 59 -0.49 -1.91 8.08
C PRO A 59 0.64 -1.37 7.19
N ASN A 60 1.49 -0.48 7.74
CA ASN A 60 2.65 0.05 7.05
C ASN A 60 3.75 -1.03 6.95
N ILE A 61 3.76 -1.78 5.85
CA ILE A 61 4.73 -2.83 5.56
C ILE A 61 5.20 -2.74 4.11
N ARG A 62 6.34 -3.35 3.80
CA ARG A 62 6.92 -3.39 2.45
C ARG A 62 5.93 -3.87 1.38
N ALA A 63 5.14 -4.90 1.68
CA ALA A 63 4.15 -5.42 0.75
C ALA A 63 3.09 -4.37 0.33
N TYR A 64 2.76 -3.39 1.21
CA TYR A 64 1.88 -2.27 0.84
C TYR A 64 2.46 -1.48 -0.33
N LEU A 65 3.76 -1.16 -0.24
CA LEU A 65 4.47 -0.38 -1.26
C LEU A 65 4.59 -1.15 -2.59
N GLY A 66 4.95 -2.42 -2.52
CA GLY A 66 5.07 -3.28 -3.70
C GLY A 66 3.74 -3.45 -4.43
N LEU A 67 2.65 -3.71 -3.68
CA LEU A 67 1.29 -3.79 -4.24
C LEU A 67 0.83 -2.45 -4.83
N LEU A 68 1.15 -1.34 -4.17
CA LEU A 68 0.79 0.01 -4.65
C LEU A 68 1.46 0.31 -5.99
N GLY A 69 2.76 0.04 -6.11
CA GLY A 69 3.50 0.17 -7.36
C GLY A 69 2.95 -0.76 -8.45
N ALA A 70 2.62 -2.01 -8.08
CA ALA A 70 2.03 -2.97 -9.00
C ALA A 70 0.66 -2.52 -9.55
N CYS A 71 -0.21 -1.96 -8.70
CA CYS A 71 -1.47 -1.35 -9.14
C CYS A 71 -1.21 -0.20 -10.13
N GLY A 72 -0.22 0.66 -9.85
CA GLY A 72 0.19 1.71 -10.77
C GLY A 72 0.59 1.18 -12.15
N HIS A 73 1.40 0.13 -12.20
CA HIS A 73 1.82 -0.51 -13.45
C HIS A 73 0.66 -1.14 -14.23
N LEU A 74 -0.27 -1.78 -13.54
CA LEU A 74 -1.39 -2.49 -14.18
C LEU A 74 -2.58 -1.57 -14.50
N GLY A 75 -2.58 -0.31 -14.10
CA GLY A 75 -3.77 0.54 -14.17
C GLY A 75 -4.90 0.05 -13.25
N ALA A 76 -4.56 -0.75 -12.25
CA ALA A 76 -5.47 -1.26 -11.24
C ALA A 76 -5.68 -0.24 -10.12
N ILE A 77 -6.73 -0.43 -9.32
CA ILE A 77 -7.17 0.51 -8.29
C ILE A 77 -6.86 -0.07 -6.90
N ALA A 78 -5.97 0.59 -6.16
CA ALA A 78 -5.68 0.28 -4.77
C ALA A 78 -6.84 0.75 -3.88
N VAL A 79 -7.47 -0.16 -3.15
CA VAL A 79 -8.55 0.15 -2.22
C VAL A 79 -8.02 0.15 -0.80
N ALA A 80 -7.86 1.32 -0.23
CA ALA A 80 -7.37 1.48 1.14
C ALA A 80 -8.42 0.99 2.15
N MET A 81 -8.12 -0.10 2.85
CA MET A 81 -8.98 -0.68 3.87
C MET A 81 -8.39 -0.38 5.25
N ASN A 82 -9.18 0.26 6.10
CA ASN A 82 -8.72 0.63 7.43
C ASN A 82 -8.33 -0.62 8.25
N THR A 83 -7.18 -0.57 8.89
CA THR A 83 -6.67 -1.67 9.73
C THR A 83 -7.58 -2.03 10.91
N ARG A 84 -8.53 -1.15 11.25
CA ARG A 84 -9.54 -1.38 12.30
C ARG A 84 -10.82 -2.05 11.80
N PHE A 85 -10.95 -2.29 10.50
CA PHE A 85 -12.13 -2.94 9.93
C PHE A 85 -12.37 -4.31 10.55
N ARG A 86 -13.65 -4.65 10.66
CA ARG A 86 -14.17 -5.93 11.10
C ARG A 86 -15.06 -6.51 10.00
N LYS A 87 -15.74 -7.60 10.31
CA LYS A 87 -16.61 -8.32 9.37
C LYS A 87 -17.52 -7.38 8.57
N ALA A 88 -18.27 -6.51 9.23
CA ALA A 88 -19.26 -5.66 8.59
C ALA A 88 -18.64 -4.70 7.56
N GLU A 89 -17.51 -4.06 7.90
CA GLU A 89 -16.82 -3.15 6.99
C GLU A 89 -16.14 -3.91 5.83
N ILE A 90 -15.58 -5.09 6.09
CA ILE A 90 -14.98 -5.94 5.04
C ILE A 90 -16.07 -6.36 4.04
N GLU A 91 -17.22 -6.81 4.54
CA GLU A 91 -18.35 -7.18 3.69
C GLU A 91 -18.91 -5.98 2.90
N ASP A 92 -18.97 -4.78 3.50
CA ASP A 92 -19.38 -3.56 2.80
C ASP A 92 -18.43 -3.21 1.65
N VAL A 93 -17.10 -3.31 1.89
CA VAL A 93 -16.11 -3.12 0.82
C VAL A 93 -16.28 -4.15 -0.28
N ILE A 94 -16.45 -5.44 0.03
CA ILE A 94 -16.62 -6.48 -0.98
C ILE A 94 -17.90 -6.26 -1.79
N ARG A 95 -19.01 -5.87 -1.14
CA ARG A 95 -20.28 -5.63 -1.83
C ARG A 95 -20.27 -4.42 -2.75
N ARG A 96 -19.64 -3.31 -2.32
CA ARG A 96 -19.73 -2.00 -2.99
C ARG A 96 -18.56 -1.71 -3.92
N VAL A 97 -17.37 -2.21 -3.58
CA VAL A 97 -16.14 -1.94 -4.35
C VAL A 97 -15.74 -3.16 -5.20
N GLU A 98 -16.17 -4.35 -4.80
CA GLU A 98 -15.90 -5.61 -5.53
C GLU A 98 -14.41 -5.80 -5.84
N PRO A 99 -13.54 -5.86 -4.81
CA PRO A 99 -12.13 -6.10 -5.03
C PRO A 99 -11.91 -7.50 -5.61
N LYS A 100 -11.13 -7.58 -6.68
CA LYS A 100 -10.75 -8.84 -7.31
C LYS A 100 -9.78 -9.66 -6.44
N VAL A 101 -8.94 -8.94 -5.70
CA VAL A 101 -7.96 -9.50 -4.77
C VAL A 101 -7.99 -8.68 -3.48
N ILE A 102 -7.81 -9.34 -2.33
CA ILE A 102 -7.62 -8.66 -1.04
C ILE A 102 -6.28 -9.11 -0.45
N ALA A 103 -5.39 -8.15 -0.22
CA ALA A 103 -4.15 -8.35 0.52
C ALA A 103 -4.36 -8.05 2.00
N PHE A 104 -3.86 -8.93 2.87
CA PHE A 104 -4.05 -8.83 4.31
C PHE A 104 -2.85 -9.38 5.09
N VAL A 105 -2.78 -9.10 6.39
CA VAL A 105 -1.87 -9.75 7.34
C VAL A 105 -2.66 -10.56 8.36
N SER A 106 -2.04 -11.58 8.95
CA SER A 106 -2.69 -12.50 9.90
C SER A 106 -3.26 -11.79 11.12
N SER A 107 -2.57 -10.74 11.59
CA SER A 107 -3.01 -9.94 12.74
C SER A 107 -2.50 -8.51 12.68
N ILE A 108 -3.28 -7.59 13.26
CA ILE A 108 -2.91 -6.18 13.44
C ILE A 108 -3.21 -5.80 14.89
N GLY A 109 -2.17 -5.47 15.66
CA GLY A 109 -2.31 -5.24 17.10
C GLY A 109 -2.92 -6.45 17.81
N ARG A 110 -4.07 -6.27 18.44
CA ARG A 110 -4.80 -7.35 19.13
C ARG A 110 -5.84 -8.08 18.25
N THR A 111 -5.98 -7.68 17.00
CA THR A 111 -6.99 -8.26 16.10
C THR A 111 -6.39 -9.41 15.31
N ASN A 112 -7.02 -10.58 15.36
CA ASN A 112 -6.75 -11.69 14.47
C ASN A 112 -7.58 -11.50 13.18
N ASN A 113 -6.92 -11.08 12.11
CA ASN A 113 -7.61 -10.82 10.84
C ASN A 113 -8.07 -12.10 10.15
N ILE A 114 -7.42 -13.23 10.44
CA ILE A 114 -7.83 -14.54 9.91
C ILE A 114 -9.22 -14.91 10.44
N ASP A 115 -9.46 -14.69 11.74
CA ASP A 115 -10.76 -14.97 12.34
C ASP A 115 -11.83 -14.06 11.77
N VAL A 116 -11.53 -12.77 11.59
CA VAL A 116 -12.44 -11.82 10.93
C VAL A 116 -12.80 -12.26 9.50
N ILE A 117 -11.82 -12.71 8.70
CA ILE A 117 -12.08 -13.18 7.33
C ILE A 117 -12.95 -14.43 7.34
N LYS A 118 -12.73 -15.37 8.27
CA LYS A 118 -13.54 -16.59 8.40
C LYS A 118 -15.00 -16.33 8.75
N GLU A 119 -15.28 -15.19 9.38
CA GLU A 119 -16.64 -14.76 9.71
C GLU A 119 -17.37 -14.08 8.51
N VAL A 120 -16.63 -13.63 7.48
CA VAL A 120 -17.21 -13.02 6.27
C VAL A 120 -18.06 -14.03 5.53
N GLU A 121 -19.20 -13.59 5.01
CA GLU A 121 -20.11 -14.43 4.24
C GLU A 121 -19.38 -15.13 3.08
N PRO A 122 -19.41 -16.48 3.00
CA PRO A 122 -18.67 -17.25 1.99
C PRO A 122 -18.96 -16.81 0.56
N ALA A 123 -20.23 -16.47 0.25
CA ALA A 123 -20.66 -15.99 -1.06
C ALA A 123 -20.01 -14.64 -1.45
N LEU A 124 -19.57 -13.83 -0.49
CA LEU A 124 -18.83 -12.61 -0.76
C LEU A 124 -17.35 -12.91 -1.02
N LEU A 125 -16.74 -13.79 -0.21
CA LEU A 125 -15.34 -14.17 -0.41
C LEU A 125 -15.11 -14.83 -1.77
N SER A 126 -16.07 -15.62 -2.25
CA SER A 126 -15.99 -16.27 -3.58
C SER A 126 -16.01 -15.30 -4.76
N LYS A 127 -16.36 -14.02 -4.55
CA LYS A 127 -16.22 -12.97 -5.56
C LYS A 127 -14.78 -12.52 -5.75
N CYS A 128 -13.92 -12.72 -4.76
CA CYS A 128 -12.50 -12.42 -4.86
C CYS A 128 -11.78 -13.59 -5.54
N THR A 129 -10.94 -13.31 -6.53
CA THR A 129 -10.10 -14.33 -7.19
C THR A 129 -9.09 -14.91 -6.21
N ALA A 130 -8.51 -14.08 -5.33
CA ALA A 130 -7.57 -14.54 -4.33
C ALA A 130 -7.50 -13.63 -3.09
N LEU A 131 -7.12 -14.23 -1.97
CA LEU A 131 -6.67 -13.56 -0.75
C LEU A 131 -5.15 -13.70 -0.63
N ILE A 132 -4.43 -12.58 -0.50
CA ILE A 132 -2.96 -12.55 -0.45
C ILE A 132 -2.51 -12.24 0.97
N GLN A 133 -1.90 -13.23 1.61
CA GLN A 133 -1.34 -13.10 2.95
C GLN A 133 0.08 -12.50 2.88
N CYS A 134 0.30 -11.37 3.55
CA CYS A 134 1.52 -10.56 3.39
C CYS A 134 2.54 -10.67 4.54
N ASP A 135 2.26 -11.45 5.58
CA ASP A 135 3.11 -11.53 6.79
C ASP A 135 3.63 -12.92 7.11
N LYS A 136 3.36 -13.91 6.27
CA LYS A 136 3.80 -15.29 6.49
C LYS A 136 4.22 -15.98 5.20
N LYS A 137 5.13 -16.94 5.35
CA LYS A 137 5.65 -17.75 4.22
C LYS A 137 4.72 -18.91 3.86
N ASN A 138 3.92 -19.39 4.80
CA ASN A 138 3.00 -20.51 4.59
C ASN A 138 1.58 -19.99 4.38
N VAL A 139 0.93 -20.51 3.35
CA VAL A 139 -0.46 -20.18 3.02
C VAL A 139 -1.38 -20.71 4.11
N ILE A 140 -2.30 -19.88 4.58
CA ILE A 140 -3.40 -20.31 5.44
C ILE A 140 -4.56 -20.80 4.58
N HIS A 141 -5.32 -21.75 5.14
CA HIS A 141 -6.56 -22.17 4.52
C HIS A 141 -7.74 -21.35 5.05
N ILE A 142 -8.45 -20.70 4.13
CA ILE A 142 -9.73 -20.01 4.38
C ILE A 142 -10.79 -20.72 3.52
N PRO A 143 -11.85 -21.27 4.11
CA PRO A 143 -12.90 -21.92 3.33
C PRO A 143 -13.50 -20.99 2.27
N ASN A 144 -13.76 -21.53 1.09
CA ASN A 144 -14.35 -20.82 -0.06
C ASN A 144 -13.54 -19.64 -0.61
N ALA A 145 -12.23 -19.56 -0.33
CA ALA A 145 -11.34 -18.55 -0.88
C ALA A 145 -10.03 -19.19 -1.34
N GLU A 146 -9.54 -18.78 -2.49
CA GLU A 146 -8.17 -19.09 -2.91
C GLU A 146 -7.20 -18.21 -2.12
N CYS A 147 -6.24 -18.83 -1.45
CA CYS A 147 -5.26 -18.13 -0.62
C CYS A 147 -3.85 -18.34 -1.17
N MET A 148 -3.04 -17.29 -1.14
CA MET A 148 -1.62 -17.35 -1.46
C MET A 148 -0.81 -16.42 -0.60
N THR A 149 0.52 -16.55 -0.64
CA THR A 149 1.42 -15.63 0.05
C THR A 149 1.89 -14.52 -0.89
N TYR A 150 2.22 -13.37 -0.33
CA TYR A 150 2.85 -12.27 -1.05
C TYR A 150 4.16 -12.70 -1.74
N ASP A 151 4.94 -13.58 -1.11
CA ASP A 151 6.17 -14.14 -1.68
C ASP A 151 5.93 -14.82 -3.03
N THR A 152 4.76 -15.42 -3.25
CA THR A 152 4.39 -16.02 -4.54
C THR A 152 4.35 -14.98 -5.66
N LEU A 153 3.89 -13.77 -5.36
CA LEU A 153 3.89 -12.67 -6.34
C LEU A 153 5.31 -12.16 -6.59
N VAL A 154 6.10 -11.96 -5.54
CA VAL A 154 7.47 -11.42 -5.62
C VAL A 154 8.41 -12.34 -6.40
N ARG A 155 8.17 -13.65 -6.42
CA ARG A 155 8.96 -14.62 -7.22
C ARG A 155 8.68 -14.57 -8.72
N SER A 156 7.73 -13.77 -9.17
CA SER A 156 7.46 -13.60 -10.61
C SER A 156 8.59 -12.83 -11.28
N GLU A 157 8.78 -13.08 -12.59
CA GLU A 157 9.65 -12.22 -13.40
C GLU A 157 9.06 -10.80 -13.48
N PRO A 158 9.91 -9.75 -13.44
CA PRO A 158 9.41 -8.39 -13.51
C PRO A 158 8.81 -8.08 -14.89
N ILE A 159 7.71 -7.34 -14.91
CA ILE A 159 7.18 -6.79 -16.17
C ILE A 159 8.07 -5.65 -16.66
N ASN A 160 8.04 -5.41 -17.98
CA ASN A 160 8.75 -4.31 -18.65
C ASN A 160 7.80 -3.30 -19.32
N TYR A 161 6.53 -3.32 -18.96
CA TYR A 161 5.50 -2.45 -19.50
C TYR A 161 4.68 -1.82 -18.36
N SER A 162 3.91 -0.79 -18.70
CA SER A 162 2.90 -0.20 -17.80
C SER A 162 1.63 0.05 -18.59
N LEU A 163 0.49 -0.29 -17.99
CA LEU A 163 -0.86 -0.05 -18.50
C LEU A 163 -1.52 1.15 -17.80
N GLY A 164 -0.90 1.63 -16.72
CA GLY A 164 -1.40 2.78 -15.99
C GLY A 164 -1.04 4.09 -16.67
N GLU A 165 -2.04 4.91 -16.94
CA GLU A 165 -1.92 6.23 -17.54
C GLU A 165 -2.22 7.34 -16.51
N PRO A 166 -1.86 8.62 -16.79
CA PRO A 166 -2.08 9.74 -15.86
C PRO A 166 -3.52 9.84 -15.32
N HIS A 167 -4.50 9.67 -16.18
CA HIS A 167 -5.92 9.77 -15.81
C HIS A 167 -6.55 8.42 -15.39
N SER A 168 -5.79 7.32 -15.41
CA SER A 168 -6.28 6.04 -14.91
C SER A 168 -6.69 6.16 -13.43
N PRO A 169 -7.87 5.65 -13.05
CA PRO A 169 -8.24 5.47 -11.64
C PRO A 169 -7.14 4.72 -10.89
N PHE A 170 -6.78 5.15 -9.69
CA PHE A 170 -5.62 4.57 -9.01
C PHE A 170 -5.86 4.16 -7.56
N CYS A 171 -6.49 5.01 -6.75
CA CYS A 171 -6.75 4.65 -5.37
C CYS A 171 -8.11 5.11 -4.87
N ILE A 172 -8.69 4.31 -3.99
CA ILE A 172 -9.94 4.59 -3.30
C ILE A 172 -9.67 4.70 -1.81
N PHE A 173 -10.08 5.84 -1.21
CA PHE A 173 -10.11 6.03 0.24
C PHE A 173 -11.55 6.05 0.73
N ASN A 174 -11.76 5.48 1.91
CA ASN A 174 -13.02 5.61 2.61
C ASN A 174 -12.96 6.77 3.61
N THR A 175 -14.00 7.58 3.62
CA THR A 175 -14.16 8.66 4.59
C THR A 175 -15.24 8.31 5.59
N SER A 176 -15.03 8.67 6.87
CA SER A 176 -16.07 8.63 7.88
C SER A 176 -17.11 9.70 7.53
N GLY A 177 -18.13 9.33 6.75
CA GLY A 177 -19.22 10.25 6.44
C GLY A 177 -20.04 10.60 7.69
N THR A 178 -20.61 11.80 7.72
CA THR A 178 -21.65 12.19 8.70
C THR A 178 -22.97 11.43 8.52
N THR A 179 -23.09 10.63 7.46
CA THR A 179 -24.18 9.72 7.12
C THR A 179 -23.77 8.28 7.41
N SER A 180 -24.73 7.40 7.63
CA SER A 180 -24.59 6.05 8.16
C SER A 180 -23.62 5.09 7.44
N LEU A 181 -23.17 5.41 6.23
CA LEU A 181 -22.23 4.58 5.47
C LEU A 181 -20.99 5.37 4.99
N PRO A 182 -19.77 4.78 5.05
CA PRO A 182 -18.56 5.40 4.53
C PRO A 182 -18.70 5.74 3.04
N LYS A 183 -18.15 6.89 2.63
CA LYS A 183 -18.03 7.26 1.22
C LYS A 183 -16.70 6.79 0.68
N PHE A 184 -16.70 6.29 -0.56
CA PHE A 184 -15.49 5.91 -1.30
C PHE A 184 -15.12 7.05 -2.25
N VAL A 185 -13.91 7.57 -2.08
CA VAL A 185 -13.38 8.68 -2.90
C VAL A 185 -12.27 8.13 -3.79
N LEU A 186 -12.45 8.29 -5.09
CA LEU A 186 -11.53 7.82 -6.13
C LEU A 186 -10.59 8.93 -6.56
N HIS A 187 -9.29 8.61 -6.65
CA HIS A 187 -8.27 9.48 -7.21
C HIS A 187 -7.56 8.77 -8.37
N ASN A 188 -7.10 9.55 -9.37
CA ASN A 188 -6.29 9.05 -10.46
C ASN A 188 -4.78 9.16 -10.16
N GLN A 189 -3.94 8.55 -11.00
CA GLN A 189 -2.50 8.54 -10.81
C GLN A 189 -1.90 9.95 -10.77
N GLN A 190 -2.28 10.81 -11.72
CA GLN A 190 -1.74 12.16 -11.84
C GLN A 190 -2.10 13.04 -10.64
N GLN A 191 -3.31 12.93 -10.12
CA GLN A 191 -3.72 13.68 -8.92
C GLN A 191 -2.82 13.37 -7.74
N VAL A 192 -2.58 12.09 -7.45
CA VAL A 192 -1.77 11.71 -6.28
C VAL A 192 -0.29 11.99 -6.47
N THR A 193 0.26 11.82 -7.67
CA THR A 193 1.68 12.10 -7.93
C THR A 193 1.98 13.61 -7.93
N ARG A 194 1.11 14.44 -8.51
CA ARG A 194 1.27 15.89 -8.46
C ARG A 194 1.14 16.43 -7.05
N HIS A 195 0.09 16.01 -6.33
CA HIS A 195 -0.10 16.42 -4.95
C HIS A 195 1.06 15.99 -4.04
N SER A 196 1.60 14.79 -4.22
CA SER A 196 2.78 14.36 -3.47
C SER A 196 4.03 15.22 -3.76
N THR A 197 4.20 15.68 -4.99
CA THR A 197 5.29 16.59 -5.38
C THR A 197 5.10 17.98 -4.73
N GLU A 198 3.87 18.51 -4.72
CA GLU A 198 3.56 19.78 -4.06
C GLU A 198 3.82 19.73 -2.56
N VAL A 199 3.38 18.65 -1.89
CA VAL A 199 3.64 18.44 -0.45
C VAL A 199 5.14 18.26 -0.17
N MET A 200 5.85 17.53 -1.01
CA MET A 200 7.31 17.38 -0.92
C MET A 200 8.02 18.75 -0.94
N ASP A 201 7.65 19.63 -1.87
CA ASP A 201 8.24 20.97 -2.00
C ASP A 201 7.85 21.88 -0.84
N LEU A 202 6.57 21.85 -0.41
CA LEU A 202 6.05 22.59 0.74
C LEU A 202 6.80 22.25 2.02
N LEU A 203 7.05 20.96 2.24
CA LEU A 203 7.75 20.46 3.42
C LEU A 203 9.27 20.45 3.28
N LYS A 204 9.82 20.91 2.15
CA LYS A 204 11.28 20.95 1.88
C LYS A 204 11.95 19.58 2.07
N MET A 205 11.29 18.52 1.65
CA MET A 205 11.79 17.15 1.86
C MET A 205 13.09 16.84 1.09
N LYS A 206 13.52 17.69 0.14
CA LYS A 206 14.79 17.52 -0.60
C LYS A 206 16.02 18.07 0.12
N ALA A 207 15.90 18.51 1.38
CA ALA A 207 17.06 18.91 2.16
C ALA A 207 18.05 17.73 2.31
N PRO A 208 19.37 17.97 2.26
CA PRO A 208 20.38 16.90 2.26
C PRO A 208 20.29 15.94 3.46
N GLU A 209 19.88 16.47 4.62
CA GLU A 209 19.72 15.74 5.88
C GLU A 209 18.31 15.15 6.07
N ALA A 210 17.43 15.25 5.08
CA ALA A 210 16.05 14.84 5.23
C ALA A 210 15.92 13.33 5.55
N MET A 211 15.21 13.05 6.64
CA MET A 211 14.83 11.71 7.10
C MET A 211 13.38 11.76 7.56
N VAL A 212 12.56 10.89 7.03
CA VAL A 212 11.11 10.91 7.23
C VAL A 212 10.68 9.78 8.17
N LEU A 213 9.80 10.07 9.13
CA LEU A 213 9.08 9.05 9.92
C LEU A 213 7.64 8.92 9.39
N GLN A 214 7.33 7.76 8.84
CA GLN A 214 6.01 7.39 8.33
C GLN A 214 5.11 6.83 9.44
N SER A 215 4.79 7.67 10.42
CA SER A 215 4.01 7.29 11.61
C SER A 215 2.51 7.12 11.33
N LEU A 216 1.99 7.79 10.30
CA LEU A 216 0.57 7.70 9.94
C LEU A 216 0.28 6.46 9.08
N PRO A 217 -0.92 5.84 9.25
CA PRO A 217 -1.29 4.67 8.46
C PRO A 217 -1.45 5.01 6.96
N PHE A 218 -0.90 4.16 6.09
CA PHE A 218 -0.99 4.32 4.63
C PHE A 218 -2.42 4.17 4.09
N CYS A 219 -3.32 3.53 4.84
CA CYS A 219 -4.73 3.46 4.48
C CYS A 219 -5.49 4.80 4.69
N GLY A 220 -4.86 5.82 5.27
CA GLY A 220 -5.38 7.18 5.39
C GLY A 220 -4.72 8.13 4.39
N VAL A 221 -5.49 9.11 3.88
CA VAL A 221 -5.01 10.06 2.87
C VAL A 221 -3.74 10.79 3.30
N PHE A 222 -3.65 11.25 4.55
CA PHE A 222 -2.46 11.94 5.06
C PHE A 222 -1.21 11.05 5.05
N GLY A 223 -1.30 9.83 5.59
CA GLY A 223 -0.18 8.89 5.59
C GLY A 223 0.23 8.48 4.17
N PHE A 224 -0.75 8.30 3.28
CA PHE A 224 -0.53 7.96 1.89
C PHE A 224 0.20 9.06 1.11
N ILE A 225 -0.27 10.30 1.20
CA ILE A 225 0.37 11.43 0.50
C ILE A 225 1.75 11.72 1.09
N PHE A 226 1.91 11.65 2.41
CA PHE A 226 3.21 11.84 3.05
C PHE A 226 4.22 10.76 2.63
N LEU A 227 3.78 9.50 2.47
CA LEU A 227 4.57 8.41 1.89
C LEU A 227 5.01 8.76 0.46
N LEU A 228 4.07 9.09 -0.43
CA LEU A 228 4.40 9.41 -1.82
C LEU A 228 5.28 10.65 -1.94
N SER A 229 5.17 11.61 -1.01
CA SER A 229 6.04 12.78 -0.96
C SER A 229 7.48 12.40 -0.61
N ALA A 230 7.69 11.48 0.32
CA ALA A 230 9.02 10.94 0.63
C ALA A 230 9.62 10.19 -0.57
N VAL A 231 8.80 9.39 -1.28
CA VAL A 231 9.22 8.72 -2.53
C VAL A 231 9.56 9.73 -3.62
N SER A 232 8.76 10.80 -3.78
CA SER A 232 9.00 11.88 -4.77
C SER A 232 10.30 12.62 -4.50
N ALA A 233 10.67 12.77 -3.23
CA ALA A 233 11.92 13.40 -2.80
C ALA A 233 13.12 12.44 -2.90
N GLY A 234 12.89 11.13 -2.94
CA GLY A 234 13.95 10.12 -2.90
C GLY A 234 14.67 10.03 -1.56
N VAL A 235 14.06 10.53 -0.49
CA VAL A 235 14.67 10.59 0.84
C VAL A 235 14.52 9.28 1.61
N PRO A 236 15.46 8.93 2.49
CA PRO A 236 15.29 7.79 3.35
C PRO A 236 14.11 8.00 4.30
N PHE A 237 13.41 6.93 4.60
CA PHE A 237 12.34 6.98 5.59
C PHE A 237 12.27 5.72 6.44
N VAL A 238 11.78 5.87 7.65
CA VAL A 238 11.46 4.77 8.57
C VAL A 238 9.95 4.66 8.71
N MET A 239 9.44 3.42 8.60
CA MET A 239 8.00 3.13 8.70
C MET A 239 7.73 2.09 9.78
N PRO A 240 7.26 2.49 10.98
CA PRO A 240 6.75 1.55 11.96
C PRO A 240 5.51 0.86 11.40
N LYS A 241 5.32 -0.42 11.74
CA LYS A 241 4.18 -1.22 11.26
C LYS A 241 2.84 -0.62 11.68
N ILE A 242 2.77 -0.17 12.91
CA ILE A 242 1.65 0.58 13.50
C ILE A 242 2.20 1.70 14.36
N PHE A 243 1.41 2.73 14.60
CA PHE A 243 1.81 3.79 15.52
C PHE A 243 1.89 3.26 16.96
N GLU A 244 3.08 3.39 17.55
CA GLU A 244 3.35 3.18 18.97
C GLU A 244 4.26 4.32 19.45
N ALA A 245 3.77 5.09 20.42
CA ALA A 245 4.40 6.36 20.79
C ALA A 245 5.87 6.20 21.23
N LYS A 246 6.17 5.16 22.02
CA LYS A 246 7.53 4.89 22.51
C LYS A 246 8.47 4.49 21.38
N GLU A 247 8.01 3.62 20.46
CA GLU A 247 8.77 3.21 19.29
C GLU A 247 9.02 4.40 18.35
N CYS A 248 7.99 5.20 18.08
CA CYS A 248 8.14 6.43 17.28
C CYS A 248 9.13 7.41 17.90
N ALA A 249 9.07 7.66 19.22
CA ALA A 249 10.03 8.50 19.91
C ALA A 249 11.47 7.97 19.79
N GLN A 250 11.66 6.65 19.88
CA GLN A 250 12.96 6.03 19.67
C GLN A 250 13.45 6.19 18.22
N HIS A 251 12.56 6.07 17.23
CA HIS A 251 12.91 6.31 15.82
C HIS A 251 13.32 7.76 15.56
N LEU A 252 12.64 8.75 16.16
CA LEU A 252 13.02 10.17 16.05
C LEU A 252 14.49 10.38 16.43
N ILE A 253 14.95 9.73 17.50
CA ILE A 253 16.32 9.85 18.02
C ILE A 253 17.29 9.03 17.15
N ASN A 254 17.01 7.74 16.95
CA ASN A 254 17.94 6.80 16.32
C ASN A 254 18.23 7.14 14.85
N TYR A 255 17.22 7.60 14.12
CA TYR A 255 17.34 7.96 12.71
C TYR A 255 17.53 9.47 12.48
N LYS A 256 17.60 10.28 13.53
CA LYS A 256 17.70 11.75 13.42
C LYS A 256 16.60 12.31 12.50
N VAL A 257 15.38 11.88 12.71
CA VAL A 257 14.24 12.25 11.89
C VAL A 257 14.07 13.76 11.83
N THR A 258 13.89 14.28 10.63
CA THR A 258 13.67 15.71 10.37
C THR A 258 12.22 16.02 10.01
N HIS A 259 11.48 15.03 9.46
CA HIS A 259 10.12 15.19 9.01
C HIS A 259 9.20 14.11 9.60
N VAL A 260 8.14 14.54 10.23
CA VAL A 260 7.10 13.67 10.78
C VAL A 260 5.73 14.32 10.54
N ALA A 261 4.76 13.51 10.10
CA ALA A 261 3.37 13.92 10.07
C ALA A 261 2.65 13.38 11.32
N GLY A 262 1.85 14.23 11.96
CA GLY A 262 1.00 13.88 13.08
C GLY A 262 -0.42 14.37 12.86
N GLY A 263 -1.41 13.72 13.48
CA GLY A 263 -2.81 14.09 13.48
C GLY A 263 -3.37 14.22 14.89
#